data_2a182389e45076f13454cb5db681c08b
#
_entry.id   2a182389e45076f13454cb5db681c08b
#
_cell.length_a   1.000
_cell.length_b   1.000
_cell.length_c   1.000
_cell.angle_alpha   90.00
_cell.angle_beta   90.00
_cell.angle_gamma   90.00
#
_symmetry.space_group_name_H-M   'P 1'
#
loop_
_entity.id
_entity.type
_entity.pdbx_description
1 polymer ?
#
loop_
_entity_poly.entity_id
_entity_poly.type
_entity_poly.pdbx_seq_one_letter_code
_entity_poly.pdbx_strand_id
1 'polypeptide(L)'
;ILYGGLGGRLDHEMANLHLMIYRELPLTLMNDTNIIKVLHPGTYEVEKQHTYLSFLPLEDSCISEEGVAYPLKERVLKVTDIYPLSNEINGNIARITIHYGRVLMMQCRDA
;
A
#
# COMPACT_ATOMS: atom_id res chain seq x y z
N ILE A 1 -14.49 -3.10 1.06
CA ILE A 1 -14.13 -1.68 1.27
C ILE A 1 -14.77 -1.19 2.55
N LEU A 2 -13.98 -0.55 3.38
CA LEU A 2 -14.45 0.06 4.62
C LEU A 2 -14.15 1.56 4.57
N TYR A 3 -15.12 2.34 4.15
CA TYR A 3 -14.98 3.79 4.11
C TYR A 3 -15.19 4.37 5.52
N GLY A 4 -14.33 5.32 5.88
CA GLY A 4 -14.37 5.92 7.21
C GLY A 4 -13.61 5.12 8.27
N GLY A 5 -13.05 3.96 7.91
CA GLY A 5 -12.24 3.16 8.85
C GLY A 5 -10.92 3.82 9.22
N LEU A 6 -10.55 4.89 8.53
CA LEU A 6 -9.37 5.71 8.79
C LEU A 6 -9.72 7.08 9.35
N GLY A 7 -10.98 7.38 9.56
CA GLY A 7 -11.42 8.65 10.11
C GLY A 7 -11.71 8.54 11.60
N GLY A 8 -11.51 9.62 12.34
CA GLY A 8 -11.90 9.72 13.75
C GLY A 8 -10.83 9.22 14.70
N ARG A 9 -11.19 8.30 15.58
CA ARG A 9 -10.30 7.89 16.68
C ARG A 9 -9.19 6.98 16.19
N LEU A 10 -7.97 7.27 16.62
CA LEU A 10 -6.78 6.50 16.23
C LEU A 10 -6.86 5.03 16.67
N ASP A 11 -7.42 4.74 17.85
CA ASP A 11 -7.55 3.37 18.34
C ASP A 11 -8.42 2.52 17.42
N HIS A 12 -9.49 3.08 16.86
CA HIS A 12 -10.34 2.39 15.90
C HIS A 12 -9.62 2.17 14.57
N GLU A 13 -8.84 3.15 14.11
CA GLU A 13 -8.02 2.99 12.90
C GLU A 13 -7.03 1.87 13.06
N MET A 14 -6.33 1.83 14.19
CA MET A 14 -5.33 0.79 14.47
C MET A 14 -5.97 -0.59 14.59
N ALA A 15 -7.15 -0.69 15.17
CA ALA A 15 -7.89 -1.95 15.26
C ALA A 15 -8.26 -2.46 13.86
N ASN A 16 -8.72 -1.60 12.97
CA ASN A 16 -9.06 -1.96 11.60
C ASN A 16 -7.83 -2.43 10.82
N LEU A 17 -6.70 -1.73 10.96
CA LEU A 17 -5.44 -2.15 10.35
C LEU A 17 -5.00 -3.51 10.88
N HIS A 18 -5.11 -3.73 12.18
CA HIS A 18 -4.74 -5.00 12.81
C HIS A 18 -5.57 -6.17 12.25
N LEU A 19 -6.87 -5.97 12.09
CA LEU A 19 -7.74 -6.99 11.49
C LEU A 19 -7.33 -7.31 10.06
N MET A 20 -7.03 -6.28 9.26
CA MET A 20 -6.63 -6.44 7.87
C MET A 20 -5.30 -7.20 7.76
N ILE A 21 -4.33 -6.89 8.62
CA ILE A 21 -2.99 -7.46 8.55
C ILE A 21 -2.97 -8.89 9.14
N TYR A 22 -3.50 -9.07 10.34
CA TYR A 22 -3.31 -10.30 11.10
C TYR A 22 -4.43 -11.31 10.93
N ARG A 23 -5.63 -10.87 10.59
CA ARG A 23 -6.75 -11.75 10.26
C ARG A 23 -6.87 -12.00 8.76
N GLU A 24 -6.01 -11.36 7.97
CA GLU A 24 -5.96 -11.49 6.51
C GLU A 24 -7.33 -11.25 5.85
N LEU A 25 -8.12 -10.36 6.42
CA LEU A 25 -9.39 -9.98 5.83
C LEU A 25 -9.12 -9.17 4.55
N PRO A 26 -9.80 -9.47 3.43
CA PRO A 26 -9.59 -8.77 2.17
C PRO A 26 -10.28 -7.39 2.18
N LEU A 27 -9.85 -6.53 3.09
CA LEU A 27 -10.41 -5.21 3.27
C LEU A 27 -9.57 -4.16 2.55
N THR A 28 -10.23 -3.11 2.09
CA THR A 28 -9.58 -1.87 1.71
C THR A 28 -10.11 -0.79 2.65
N LEU A 29 -9.22 -0.15 3.38
CA LEU A 29 -9.58 0.95 4.26
C LEU A 29 -9.39 2.25 3.51
N MET A 30 -10.34 3.17 3.62
CA MET A 30 -10.22 4.45 2.92
C MET A 30 -10.96 5.57 3.63
N ASN A 31 -10.46 6.77 3.41
CA ASN A 31 -11.14 8.02 3.71
C ASN A 31 -10.87 9.01 2.56
N ASP A 32 -11.14 10.29 2.76
CA ASP A 32 -10.99 11.28 1.68
C ASP A 32 -9.55 11.47 1.19
N THR A 33 -8.56 11.15 2.00
CA THR A 33 -7.14 11.40 1.70
C THR A 33 -6.28 10.14 1.64
N ASN A 34 -6.79 8.99 2.06
CA ASN A 34 -6.01 7.77 2.17
C ASN A 34 -6.77 6.54 1.70
N ILE A 35 -6.06 5.64 1.03
CA ILE A 35 -6.52 4.29 0.69
C ILE A 35 -5.43 3.32 1.13
N ILE A 36 -5.81 2.29 1.90
CA ILE A 36 -4.86 1.30 2.43
C ILE A 36 -5.35 -0.10 2.11
N LYS A 37 -4.45 -0.93 1.61
CA LYS A 37 -4.73 -2.31 1.24
C LYS A 37 -3.50 -3.19 1.44
N VAL A 38 -3.68 -4.44 1.86
CA VAL A 38 -2.60 -5.43 1.89
C VAL A 38 -2.51 -6.11 0.53
N LEU A 39 -1.30 -6.21 -0.01
CA LEU A 39 -1.02 -6.96 -1.23
C LEU A 39 -0.24 -8.22 -0.91
N HIS A 40 -0.71 -9.32 -1.45
CA HIS A 40 -0.07 -10.64 -1.42
C HIS A 40 0.72 -10.86 -2.71
N PRO A 41 1.51 -11.95 -2.82
CA PRO A 41 2.21 -12.23 -4.08
C PRO A 41 1.27 -12.23 -5.28
N GLY A 42 1.70 -11.55 -6.34
CA GLY A 42 0.92 -11.40 -7.56
C GLY A 42 1.26 -10.10 -8.27
N THR A 43 0.63 -9.89 -9.43
CA THR A 43 0.77 -8.68 -10.21
C THR A 43 -0.53 -7.90 -10.20
N TYR A 44 -0.42 -6.59 -9.98
CA TYR A 44 -1.57 -5.70 -9.82
C TYR A 44 -1.44 -4.50 -10.74
N GLU A 45 -2.53 -4.11 -11.37
CA GLU A 45 -2.63 -2.82 -12.02
C GLU A 45 -3.32 -1.87 -11.05
N VAL A 46 -2.63 -0.79 -10.67
CA VAL A 46 -3.08 0.15 -9.65
C VAL A 46 -3.41 1.47 -10.31
N GLU A 47 -4.68 1.86 -10.26
CA GLU A 47 -5.13 3.15 -10.77
C GLU A 47 -4.72 4.27 -9.82
N LYS A 48 -4.29 5.39 -10.41
CA LYS A 48 -3.96 6.57 -9.62
C LYS A 48 -5.22 7.19 -9.05
N GLN A 49 -5.35 7.19 -7.75
CA GLN A 49 -6.46 7.82 -7.03
C GLN A 49 -6.02 8.95 -6.12
N HIS A 50 -4.75 8.93 -5.70
CA HIS A 50 -4.16 9.98 -4.86
C HIS A 50 -2.74 10.29 -5.31
N THR A 51 -2.16 11.35 -4.76
CA THR A 51 -0.86 11.89 -5.17
C THR A 51 0.28 10.91 -4.95
N TYR A 52 0.33 10.27 -3.78
CA TYR A 52 1.46 9.45 -3.36
C TYR A 52 1.10 7.98 -3.30
N LEU A 53 2.04 7.14 -3.73
CA LEU A 53 1.95 5.69 -3.64
C LEU A 53 3.09 5.21 -2.75
N SER A 54 2.75 4.54 -1.65
CA SER A 54 3.72 4.10 -0.66
C SER A 54 3.52 2.64 -0.32
N PHE A 55 4.63 1.97 0.03
CA PHE A 55 4.60 0.58 0.45
C PHE A 55 5.37 0.41 1.76
N LEU A 56 4.82 -0.36 2.67
CA LEU A 56 5.51 -0.81 3.88
C LEU A 56 5.50 -2.33 3.89
N PRO A 57 6.67 -2.99 3.98
CA PRO A 57 6.69 -4.44 4.07
C PRO A 57 6.16 -4.90 5.44
N LEU A 58 5.25 -5.86 5.42
CA LEU A 58 4.74 -6.48 6.65
C LEU A 58 5.61 -7.66 7.09
N GLU A 59 6.44 -8.14 6.18
CA GLU A 59 7.46 -9.16 6.36
C GLU A 59 8.51 -8.92 5.28
N ASP A 60 9.63 -9.63 5.31
CA ASP A 60 10.62 -9.50 4.25
C ASP A 60 9.96 -9.84 2.92
N SER A 61 10.07 -8.94 1.96
CA SER A 61 9.30 -8.99 0.71
C SER A 61 10.18 -8.60 -0.47
N CYS A 62 9.69 -8.89 -1.67
CA CYS A 62 10.34 -8.47 -2.90
C CYS A 62 9.29 -7.84 -3.81
N ILE A 63 9.58 -6.63 -4.30
CA ILE A 63 8.61 -5.83 -5.04
C ILE A 63 9.20 -5.27 -6.32
N SER A 64 8.37 -5.17 -7.35
CA SER A 64 8.66 -4.39 -8.56
C SER A 64 7.58 -3.33 -8.72
N GLU A 65 8.00 -2.11 -9.09
CA GLU A 65 7.10 -1.00 -9.39
C GLU A 65 7.42 -0.42 -10.76
N GLU A 66 6.45 -0.44 -11.66
CA GLU A 66 6.55 0.15 -12.99
C GLU A 66 5.46 1.21 -13.18
N GLY A 67 5.74 2.22 -14.01
CA GLY A 67 4.80 3.30 -14.24
C GLY A 67 4.75 4.30 -13.10
N VAL A 68 5.85 4.45 -12.37
CA VAL A 68 5.99 5.33 -11.22
C VAL A 68 7.22 6.22 -11.39
N ALA A 69 7.28 7.31 -10.61
CA ALA A 69 8.39 8.27 -10.68
C ALA A 69 9.73 7.62 -10.31
N TYR A 70 9.73 6.71 -9.35
CA TYR A 70 10.93 6.00 -8.89
C TYR A 70 10.73 4.50 -9.02
N PRO A 71 10.96 3.93 -10.22
CA PRO A 71 10.73 2.49 -10.44
C PRO A 71 11.63 1.61 -9.59
N LEU A 72 11.09 0.45 -9.21
CA LEU A 72 11.86 -0.61 -8.55
C LEU A 72 11.75 -1.88 -9.38
N LYS A 73 12.84 -2.64 -9.44
CA LYS A 73 12.86 -3.93 -10.12
C LYS A 73 13.39 -4.99 -9.17
N GLU A 74 12.52 -5.93 -8.80
CA GLU A 74 12.84 -7.06 -7.92
C GLU A 74 13.62 -6.61 -6.68
N ARG A 75 13.16 -5.53 -6.06
CA ARG A 75 13.82 -4.97 -4.88
C ARG A 75 13.40 -5.73 -3.63
N VAL A 76 14.39 -6.24 -2.91
CA VAL A 76 14.16 -6.88 -1.62
C VAL A 76 13.96 -5.79 -0.56
N LEU A 77 12.85 -5.89 0.16
CA LEU A 77 12.50 -4.99 1.27
C LEU A 77 12.55 -5.77 2.56
N LYS A 78 13.38 -5.32 3.49
CA LYS A 78 13.38 -5.83 4.86
C LYS A 78 12.24 -5.17 5.63
N VAL A 79 11.72 -5.86 6.62
CA VAL A 79 10.58 -5.35 7.40
C VAL A 79 10.85 -4.00 8.05
N THR A 80 12.13 -3.65 8.24
CA THR A 80 12.55 -2.37 8.82
C THR A 80 12.76 -1.26 7.79
N ASP A 81 12.63 -1.56 6.49
CA ASP A 81 12.86 -0.57 5.44
C ASP A 81 11.65 0.36 5.29
N ILE A 82 11.94 1.64 5.15
CA ILE A 82 10.91 2.67 4.99
C ILE A 82 11.10 3.50 3.71
N TYR A 83 12.06 3.16 2.86
CA TYR A 83 12.35 3.98 1.68
C TYR A 83 11.31 3.90 0.55
N PRO A 84 10.46 2.87 0.41
CA PRO A 84 9.45 2.90 -0.65
C PRO A 84 8.22 3.72 -0.28
N LEU A 85 8.45 4.90 0.29
CA LEU A 85 7.40 5.86 0.63
C LEU A 85 7.37 7.02 -0.37
N SER A 86 6.19 7.57 -0.58
CA SER A 86 5.95 8.79 -1.34
C SER A 86 6.38 8.72 -2.81
N ASN A 87 6.26 7.55 -3.43
CA ASN A 87 6.35 7.43 -4.88
C ASN A 87 5.12 8.06 -5.53
N GLU A 88 5.14 8.23 -6.84
CA GLU A 88 3.99 8.80 -7.57
C GLU A 88 3.75 7.98 -8.83
N ILE A 89 2.48 7.73 -9.14
CA ILE A 89 2.11 7.04 -10.38
C ILE A 89 2.24 8.03 -11.54
N ASN A 90 2.98 7.63 -12.58
CA ASN A 90 3.05 8.38 -13.83
C ASN A 90 1.81 8.06 -14.66
N GLY A 91 1.12 9.08 -15.15
CA GLY A 91 -0.12 8.87 -15.88
C GLY A 91 -1.23 8.32 -14.97
N ASN A 92 -1.92 7.27 -15.40
CA ASN A 92 -3.12 6.78 -14.73
C ASN A 92 -2.96 5.45 -14.01
N ILE A 93 -2.02 4.61 -14.43
CA ILE A 93 -1.89 3.23 -13.92
C ILE A 93 -0.43 2.88 -13.67
N ALA A 94 -0.16 2.26 -12.53
CA ALA A 94 1.11 1.61 -12.22
C ALA A 94 0.94 0.10 -12.23
N ARG A 95 2.00 -0.62 -12.55
CA ARG A 95 2.04 -2.08 -12.41
C ARG A 95 2.91 -2.42 -11.21
N ILE A 96 2.33 -3.14 -10.27
CA ILE A 96 2.98 -3.53 -9.02
C ILE A 96 3.04 -5.05 -8.99
N THR A 97 4.23 -5.60 -8.78
CA THR A 97 4.41 -7.05 -8.63
C THR A 97 5.00 -7.33 -7.27
N ILE A 98 4.32 -8.17 -6.51
CA ILE A 98 4.83 -8.71 -5.25
C ILE A 98 5.35 -10.09 -5.56
N HIS A 99 6.68 -10.26 -5.56
CA HIS A 99 7.32 -11.52 -5.89
C HIS A 99 7.23 -12.52 -4.74
N TYR A 100 7.39 -12.03 -3.51
CA TYR A 100 7.16 -12.80 -2.29
C TYR A 100 6.93 -11.84 -1.13
N GLY A 101 6.39 -12.37 -0.03
CA GLY A 101 6.07 -11.59 1.16
C GLY A 101 4.71 -10.89 1.07
N ARG A 102 4.48 -9.97 1.98
CA ARG A 102 3.26 -9.15 2.02
C ARG A 102 3.64 -7.71 2.27
N VAL A 103 2.96 -6.80 1.61
CA VAL A 103 3.18 -5.37 1.78
C VAL A 103 1.87 -4.64 2.04
N LEU A 104 1.97 -3.56 2.78
CA LEU A 104 0.87 -2.62 2.94
C LEU A 104 1.02 -1.57 1.84
N MET A 105 0.03 -1.49 0.95
CA MET A 105 -0.01 -0.47 -0.10
C MET A 105 -0.88 0.68 0.37
N MET A 106 -0.38 1.90 0.20
CA MET A 106 -1.11 3.11 0.56
C MET A 106 -1.10 4.09 -0.60
N GLN A 107 -2.27 4.64 -0.90
CA GLN A 107 -2.34 5.84 -1.73
C GLN A 107 -2.81 6.97 -0.84
N CYS A 108 -2.05 8.06 -0.81
CA CYS A 108 -2.30 9.17 0.10
C CYS A 108 -2.16 10.50 -0.63
N ARG A 109 -2.87 11.51 -0.13
CA ARG A 109 -2.67 12.89 -0.54
C ARG A 109 -2.64 13.77 0.70
N ASP A 110 -2.06 14.95 0.55
CA ASP A 110 -2.10 15.95 1.62
C ASP A 110 -3.55 16.41 1.85
N ALA A 111 -3.86 16.62 3.11
CA ALA A 111 -5.20 17.03 3.51
C ALA A 111 -5.52 18.47 3.10
#